data_bfa28c3cfb866821970a4a8cf2c9966c
#
_entry.id   bfa28c3cfb866821970a4a8cf2c9966c
#
_cell.length_a   1.000
_cell.length_b   1.000
_cell.length_c   1.000
_cell.angle_alpha   90.00
_cell.angle_beta   90.00
_cell.angle_gamma   90.00
#
_symmetry.space_group_name_H-M   'P 1'
#
loop_
_entity.id
_entity.type
_entity.pdbx_description
1 polymer ?
#
loop_
_entity_poly.entity_id
_entity_poly.type
_entity_poly.pdbx_seq_one_letter_code
_entity_poly.pdbx_strand_id
1 'polypeptide(L)'
;MTQPQNPTAVAPVPHGRTAQRLDWLLLPPMVRRFIEGKLGSPVAQADSAGSGFTPGFASVLTGENGERMFVKAASKKAQRMFAESYREEVRKLSALPNDLPIPRLSWSHEDDLWVILGLEYVDGPNPARPWQRDELDACLDTLELLADALTPPPAAMQLDSFADDFAETPGDWDHVRKVAPEWPHLEDVAALASRFADVTTGDTLVHTDARDDNFLMQADGRALLCDWNWPVVGAAWIDTVLMLIAPSGDGLDVDAIVAERRLTKDVDPEHIDILLALISGYFLKHRDDPVPNSSPYIRRHQAWYAEATWAWLATRRRWS
;
A
#
# COMPACT_ATOMS: atom_id res chain seq x y z
N MET A 1 -27.60 17.20 -5.39
CA MET A 1 -27.42 15.85 -5.98
C MET A 1 -26.16 15.95 -6.81
N THR A 2 -25.03 15.53 -6.24
CA THR A 2 -23.77 15.37 -6.97
C THR A 2 -23.95 14.25 -7.98
N GLN A 3 -23.63 14.47 -9.25
CA GLN A 3 -23.61 13.39 -10.23
C GLN A 3 -22.56 12.37 -9.76
N PRO A 4 -22.84 11.08 -9.82
CA PRO A 4 -21.84 10.04 -9.53
C PRO A 4 -20.65 10.27 -10.48
N GLN A 5 -19.43 10.29 -9.93
CA GLN A 5 -18.22 10.35 -10.74
C GLN A 5 -18.21 9.13 -11.68
N ASN A 6 -17.82 9.32 -12.93
CA ASN A 6 -17.72 8.21 -13.86
C ASN A 6 -16.58 7.28 -13.42
N PRO A 7 -16.79 5.96 -13.42
CA PRO A 7 -15.73 5.01 -13.17
C PRO A 7 -14.56 5.23 -14.13
N THR A 8 -13.35 4.94 -13.66
CA THR A 8 -12.14 5.03 -14.46
C THR A 8 -12.24 4.16 -15.72
N ALA A 9 -11.87 4.71 -16.87
CA ALA A 9 -12.00 4.04 -18.17
C ALA A 9 -11.02 2.87 -18.35
N VAL A 10 -9.84 2.91 -17.69
CA VAL A 10 -8.88 1.82 -17.71
C VAL A 10 -9.43 0.61 -16.98
N ALA A 11 -9.38 -0.56 -17.63
CA ALA A 11 -9.85 -1.79 -17.01
C ALA A 11 -9.10 -2.09 -15.71
N PRO A 12 -9.81 -2.38 -14.61
CA PRO A 12 -9.21 -2.61 -13.30
C PRO A 12 -8.25 -3.79 -13.32
N VAL A 13 -7.29 -3.77 -12.41
CA VAL A 13 -6.36 -4.90 -12.18
C VAL A 13 -7.15 -6.07 -11.59
N PRO A 14 -6.89 -7.32 -12.01
CA PRO A 14 -7.56 -8.47 -11.42
C PRO A 14 -7.29 -8.57 -9.92
N HIS A 15 -8.34 -8.60 -9.11
CA HIS A 15 -8.22 -8.82 -7.67
C HIS A 15 -7.57 -10.16 -7.36
N GLY A 16 -6.64 -10.16 -6.38
CA GLY A 16 -6.06 -11.37 -5.82
C GLY A 16 -5.13 -12.16 -6.76
N ARG A 17 -4.73 -11.62 -7.92
CA ARG A 17 -3.86 -12.30 -8.89
C ARG A 17 -2.89 -11.34 -9.57
N THR A 18 -2.20 -10.52 -8.79
CA THR A 18 -1.33 -9.45 -9.32
C THR A 18 0.16 -9.79 -9.31
N ALA A 19 0.60 -10.72 -8.46
CA ALA A 19 1.99 -11.15 -8.37
C ALA A 19 2.20 -12.59 -8.82
N GLN A 20 3.36 -12.86 -9.45
CA GLN A 20 3.87 -14.21 -9.67
C GLN A 20 4.84 -14.55 -8.53
N ARG A 21 4.38 -15.35 -7.59
CA ARG A 21 5.16 -15.71 -6.40
C ARG A 21 5.79 -17.08 -6.52
N LEU A 22 6.84 -17.30 -5.75
CA LEU A 22 7.47 -18.61 -5.64
C LEU A 22 6.52 -19.59 -4.95
N ASP A 23 6.35 -20.79 -5.52
CA ASP A 23 5.57 -21.85 -4.92
C ASP A 23 6.32 -22.50 -3.71
N TRP A 24 5.57 -22.98 -2.72
CA TRP A 24 6.09 -23.66 -1.54
C TRP A 24 7.07 -24.80 -1.88
N LEU A 25 6.72 -25.60 -2.88
CA LEU A 25 7.53 -26.77 -3.27
C LEU A 25 8.86 -26.39 -3.92
N LEU A 26 8.99 -25.14 -4.41
CA LEU A 26 10.22 -24.62 -5.00
C LEU A 26 11.17 -24.02 -3.96
N LEU A 27 10.73 -23.84 -2.72
CA LEU A 27 11.64 -23.47 -1.63
C LEU A 27 12.62 -24.61 -1.34
N PRO A 28 13.90 -24.31 -1.04
CA PRO A 28 14.88 -25.32 -0.63
C PRO A 28 14.39 -26.14 0.56
N PRO A 29 14.68 -27.46 0.59
CA PRO A 29 14.22 -28.34 1.67
C PRO A 29 14.62 -27.87 3.07
N MET A 30 15.76 -27.21 3.23
CA MET A 30 16.20 -26.66 4.51
C MET A 30 15.30 -25.49 4.98
N VAL A 31 14.88 -24.63 4.05
CA VAL A 31 13.97 -23.50 4.33
C VAL A 31 12.59 -24.05 4.73
N ARG A 32 12.07 -25.01 3.97
CA ARG A 32 10.78 -25.66 4.29
C ARG A 32 10.79 -26.30 5.67
N ARG A 33 11.81 -27.11 6.00
CA ARG A 33 11.95 -27.73 7.34
C ARG A 33 12.06 -26.69 8.46
N PHE A 34 12.74 -25.57 8.22
CA PHE A 34 12.80 -24.48 9.19
C PHE A 34 11.41 -23.91 9.46
N ILE A 35 10.66 -23.60 8.40
CA ILE A 35 9.30 -23.04 8.49
C ILE A 35 8.35 -24.05 9.15
N GLU A 36 8.39 -25.34 8.77
CA GLU A 36 7.61 -26.42 9.39
C GLU A 36 7.92 -26.57 10.89
N GLY A 37 9.19 -26.39 11.27
CA GLY A 37 9.57 -26.33 12.68
C GLY A 37 8.96 -25.17 13.45
N LYS A 38 8.73 -24.03 12.81
CA LYS A 38 8.02 -22.87 13.40
C LYS A 38 6.50 -23.07 13.44
N LEU A 39 5.94 -23.74 12.44
CA LEU A 39 4.52 -24.10 12.38
C LEU A 39 4.17 -25.26 13.34
N GLY A 40 5.16 -26.03 13.76
CA GLY A 40 5.00 -27.17 14.66
C GLY A 40 4.50 -28.46 13.99
N SER A 41 4.41 -28.48 12.66
CA SER A 41 4.02 -29.67 11.87
C SER A 41 4.47 -29.54 10.42
N PRO A 42 4.45 -30.63 9.63
CA PRO A 42 4.55 -30.56 8.18
C PRO A 42 3.45 -29.68 7.59
N VAL A 43 3.77 -29.01 6.47
CA VAL A 43 2.78 -28.20 5.73
C VAL A 43 1.88 -29.10 4.91
N ALA A 44 0.57 -29.09 5.20
CA ALA A 44 -0.47 -29.80 4.47
C ALA A 44 -0.95 -29.01 3.25
N GLN A 45 -1.04 -27.66 3.38
CA GLN A 45 -1.51 -26.76 2.32
C GLN A 45 -0.72 -25.47 2.33
N ALA A 46 -0.45 -24.93 1.14
CA ALA A 46 0.20 -23.63 0.95
C ALA A 46 -0.61 -22.81 -0.08
N ASP A 47 -1.24 -21.73 0.39
CA ASP A 47 -2.03 -20.83 -0.44
C ASP A 47 -1.23 -19.57 -0.70
N SER A 48 -0.76 -19.42 -1.93
CA SER A 48 0.03 -18.26 -2.34
C SER A 48 -0.81 -16.98 -2.27
N ALA A 49 -0.29 -15.95 -1.63
CA ALA A 49 -0.92 -14.63 -1.65
C ALA A 49 -0.83 -14.06 -3.07
N GLY A 50 -1.95 -14.05 -3.76
CA GLY A 50 -2.04 -13.58 -5.15
C GLY A 50 -2.05 -12.06 -5.28
N SER A 51 -2.41 -11.33 -4.21
CA SER A 51 -2.44 -9.86 -4.15
C SER A 51 -1.06 -9.25 -3.94
N GLY A 52 -0.93 -7.94 -4.19
CA GLY A 52 0.33 -7.22 -4.10
C GLY A 52 1.22 -7.39 -5.33
N PHE A 53 2.38 -6.74 -5.35
CA PHE A 53 3.26 -6.69 -6.51
C PHE A 53 4.70 -7.18 -6.21
N THR A 54 5.00 -7.54 -4.98
CA THR A 54 6.33 -8.00 -4.57
C THR A 54 6.53 -9.49 -4.88
N PRO A 55 7.46 -9.88 -5.74
CA PRO A 55 7.67 -11.27 -6.13
C PRO A 55 8.62 -11.99 -5.17
N GLY A 56 8.20 -12.34 -4.02
CA GLY A 56 8.88 -13.23 -3.10
C GLY A 56 8.02 -14.46 -2.84
N PHE A 57 8.45 -15.35 -1.98
CA PHE A 57 7.54 -16.30 -1.38
C PHE A 57 6.66 -15.53 -0.38
N ALA A 58 5.36 -15.63 -0.54
CA ALA A 58 4.38 -15.13 0.41
C ALA A 58 3.13 -16.01 0.34
N SER A 59 2.86 -16.76 1.39
CA SER A 59 1.78 -17.75 1.40
C SER A 59 1.18 -17.90 2.80
N VAL A 60 -0.10 -18.19 2.84
CA VAL A 60 -0.73 -18.79 4.01
C VAL A 60 -0.35 -20.28 4.01
N LEU A 61 0.27 -20.73 5.09
CA LEU A 61 0.61 -22.11 5.30
C LEU A 61 -0.31 -22.73 6.34
N THR A 62 -0.89 -23.88 6.01
CA THR A 62 -1.69 -24.69 6.95
C THR A 62 -0.94 -25.98 7.24
N GLY A 63 -0.68 -26.23 8.51
CA GLY A 63 -0.03 -27.45 8.97
C GLY A 63 -1.00 -28.64 9.04
N GLU A 64 -0.47 -29.87 9.09
CA GLU A 64 -1.26 -31.09 9.35
C GLU A 64 -1.97 -31.05 10.72
N ASN A 65 -1.44 -30.24 11.66
CA ASN A 65 -2.04 -29.98 12.97
C ASN A 65 -3.19 -28.94 12.93
N GLY A 66 -3.49 -28.35 11.75
CA GLY A 66 -4.50 -27.33 11.57
C GLY A 66 -4.05 -25.90 11.88
N GLU A 67 -2.85 -25.69 12.40
CA GLU A 67 -2.29 -24.36 12.64
C GLU A 67 -2.05 -23.62 11.33
N ARG A 68 -2.28 -22.32 11.33
CA ARG A 68 -2.13 -21.45 10.15
C ARG A 68 -1.22 -20.27 10.43
N MET A 69 -0.43 -19.90 9.43
CA MET A 69 0.52 -18.80 9.52
C MET A 69 0.72 -18.17 8.15
N PHE A 70 0.88 -16.84 8.09
CA PHE A 70 1.33 -16.18 6.87
C PHE A 70 2.86 -16.07 6.88
N VAL A 71 3.51 -16.56 5.85
CA VAL A 71 4.98 -16.58 5.76
C VAL A 71 5.46 -15.87 4.51
N LYS A 72 6.41 -14.95 4.69
CA LYS A 72 7.19 -14.35 3.61
C LYS A 72 8.64 -14.88 3.66
N ALA A 73 9.25 -15.12 2.50
CA ALA A 73 10.65 -15.53 2.40
C ALA A 73 11.30 -15.02 1.12
N ALA A 74 12.55 -14.59 1.19
CA ALA A 74 13.33 -14.17 0.03
C ALA A 74 14.79 -14.60 0.15
N SER A 75 15.38 -15.02 -0.98
CA SER A 75 16.79 -15.35 -1.08
C SER A 75 17.64 -14.09 -1.19
N LYS A 76 18.60 -13.92 -0.29
CA LYS A 76 19.57 -12.81 -0.31
C LYS A 76 20.44 -12.81 -1.57
N LYS A 77 20.61 -13.95 -2.21
CA LYS A 77 21.42 -14.09 -3.43
C LYS A 77 20.61 -13.92 -4.70
N ALA A 78 19.43 -14.57 -4.80
CA ALA A 78 18.61 -14.56 -6.01
C ALA A 78 17.59 -13.41 -6.04
N GLN A 79 17.21 -12.87 -4.87
CA GLN A 79 16.13 -11.89 -4.69
C GLN A 79 16.56 -10.79 -3.71
N ARG A 80 17.76 -10.24 -3.89
CA ARG A 80 18.41 -9.34 -2.95
C ARG A 80 17.51 -8.17 -2.50
N MET A 81 16.88 -7.47 -3.45
CA MET A 81 16.01 -6.32 -3.14
C MET A 81 14.82 -6.73 -2.25
N PHE A 82 14.23 -7.92 -2.51
CA PHE A 82 13.11 -8.40 -1.71
C PHE A 82 13.55 -8.88 -0.33
N ALA A 83 14.74 -9.48 -0.24
CA ALA A 83 15.32 -9.86 1.05
C ALA A 83 15.60 -8.61 1.91
N GLU A 84 16.07 -7.52 1.31
CA GLU A 84 16.26 -6.22 1.97
C GLU A 84 14.91 -5.63 2.41
N SER A 85 13.89 -5.65 1.56
CA SER A 85 12.53 -5.20 1.90
C SER A 85 11.95 -6.00 3.07
N TYR A 86 12.07 -7.34 3.07
CA TYR A 86 11.57 -8.16 4.18
C TYR A 86 12.35 -7.96 5.49
N ARG A 87 13.65 -7.66 5.41
CA ARG A 87 14.43 -7.26 6.59
C ARG A 87 13.92 -5.95 7.18
N GLU A 88 13.64 -4.97 6.33
CA GLU A 88 13.07 -3.70 6.77
C GLU A 88 11.67 -3.87 7.35
N GLU A 89 10.82 -4.72 6.74
CA GLU A 89 9.51 -5.05 7.30
C GLU A 89 9.64 -5.67 8.71
N VAL A 90 10.55 -6.62 8.90
CA VAL A 90 10.83 -7.21 10.23
C VAL A 90 11.26 -6.13 11.23
N ARG A 91 12.18 -5.25 10.84
CA ARG A 91 12.67 -4.16 11.71
C ARG A 91 11.52 -3.24 12.13
N LYS A 92 10.68 -2.85 11.21
CA LYS A 92 9.55 -1.95 11.45
C LYS A 92 8.47 -2.62 12.30
N LEU A 93 8.03 -3.81 11.93
CA LEU A 93 7.04 -4.57 12.71
C LEU A 93 7.50 -4.87 14.14
N SER A 94 8.81 -5.13 14.34
CA SER A 94 9.37 -5.36 15.67
C SER A 94 9.38 -4.13 16.58
N ALA A 95 9.31 -2.94 15.99
CA ALA A 95 9.30 -1.66 16.71
C ALA A 95 7.87 -1.14 16.97
N LEU A 96 6.86 -1.66 16.26
CA LEU A 96 5.47 -1.26 16.44
C LEU A 96 4.88 -1.82 17.73
N PRO A 97 3.98 -1.07 18.42
CA PRO A 97 3.19 -1.58 19.53
C PRO A 97 2.37 -2.82 19.17
N ASN A 98 2.16 -3.71 20.17
CA ASN A 98 1.49 -5.00 19.95
C ASN A 98 -0.05 -4.92 19.83
N ASP A 99 -0.64 -3.79 20.20
CA ASP A 99 -2.09 -3.57 20.27
C ASP A 99 -2.67 -2.82 19.07
N LEU A 100 -1.87 -2.67 18.03
CA LEU A 100 -2.30 -2.03 16.79
C LEU A 100 -3.18 -2.96 15.93
N PRO A 101 -4.06 -2.39 15.09
CA PRO A 101 -4.86 -3.15 14.14
C PRO A 101 -4.01 -3.58 12.91
N ILE A 102 -3.03 -4.42 13.15
CA ILE A 102 -2.09 -4.99 12.16
C ILE A 102 -1.83 -6.46 12.45
N PRO A 103 -1.54 -7.30 11.45
CA PRO A 103 -1.05 -8.66 11.70
C PRO A 103 0.30 -8.64 12.41
N ARG A 104 0.42 -9.38 13.51
CA ARG A 104 1.64 -9.37 14.34
C ARG A 104 2.74 -10.22 13.74
N LEU A 105 3.99 -9.75 13.88
CA LEU A 105 5.17 -10.55 13.62
C LEU A 105 5.30 -11.63 14.69
N SER A 106 5.15 -12.90 14.33
CA SER A 106 5.27 -14.03 15.25
C SER A 106 6.74 -14.44 15.44
N TRP A 107 7.52 -14.42 14.39
CA TRP A 107 8.95 -14.72 14.39
C TRP A 107 9.60 -14.22 13.10
N SER A 108 10.92 -14.05 13.14
CA SER A 108 11.75 -13.81 11.98
C SER A 108 13.02 -14.65 12.02
N HIS A 109 13.64 -14.86 10.88
CA HIS A 109 14.93 -15.52 10.72
C HIS A 109 15.72 -14.89 9.59
N GLU A 110 16.97 -14.64 9.84
CA GLU A 110 17.93 -14.21 8.82
C GLU A 110 19.22 -15.02 8.98
N ASP A 111 19.68 -15.58 7.87
CA ASP A 111 21.00 -16.21 7.75
C ASP A 111 21.76 -15.63 6.54
N ASP A 112 22.85 -16.26 6.13
CA ASP A 112 23.66 -15.79 4.98
C ASP A 112 22.91 -15.88 3.64
N LEU A 113 21.85 -16.67 3.55
CA LEU A 113 21.16 -17.00 2.30
C LEU A 113 19.72 -16.49 2.24
N TRP A 114 19.02 -16.39 3.38
CA TRP A 114 17.58 -16.13 3.43
C TRP A 114 17.20 -15.08 4.46
N VAL A 115 16.14 -14.35 4.15
CA VAL A 115 15.32 -13.60 5.11
C VAL A 115 13.94 -14.23 5.10
N ILE A 116 13.43 -14.61 6.28
CA ILE A 116 12.15 -15.30 6.45
C ILE A 116 11.40 -14.63 7.61
N LEU A 117 10.12 -14.36 7.45
CA LEU A 117 9.27 -13.87 8.52
C LEU A 117 7.94 -14.61 8.53
N GLY A 118 7.45 -14.92 9.72
CA GLY A 118 6.13 -15.48 9.97
C GLY A 118 5.27 -14.46 10.71
N LEU A 119 4.12 -14.17 10.13
CA LEU A 119 3.10 -13.31 10.69
C LEU A 119 1.92 -14.15 11.18
N GLU A 120 1.18 -13.64 12.14
CA GLU A 120 -0.08 -14.27 12.53
C GLU A 120 -0.99 -14.39 11.30
N TYR A 121 -1.71 -15.51 11.23
CA TYR A 121 -2.74 -15.66 10.23
C TYR A 121 -3.99 -14.88 10.66
N VAL A 122 -4.48 -14.05 9.76
CA VAL A 122 -5.74 -13.33 9.91
C VAL A 122 -6.75 -13.93 8.94
N ASP A 123 -7.87 -14.43 9.48
CA ASP A 123 -8.95 -14.99 8.67
C ASP A 123 -9.86 -13.85 8.19
N GLY A 124 -9.68 -13.46 6.95
CA GLY A 124 -10.46 -12.39 6.33
C GLY A 124 -10.03 -12.10 4.91
N PRO A 125 -10.98 -11.74 4.04
CA PRO A 125 -10.68 -11.29 2.68
C PRO A 125 -10.10 -9.87 2.69
N ASN A 126 -9.51 -9.48 1.55
CA ASN A 126 -9.33 -8.06 1.26
C ASN A 126 -10.71 -7.40 1.04
N PRO A 127 -10.82 -6.06 1.23
CA PRO A 127 -12.02 -5.30 0.86
C PRO A 127 -12.45 -5.58 -0.58
N ALA A 128 -13.75 -5.57 -0.82
CA ALA A 128 -14.31 -5.80 -2.14
C ALA A 128 -14.01 -4.66 -3.12
N ARG A 129 -13.93 -5.01 -4.41
CA ARG A 129 -13.90 -4.03 -5.50
C ARG A 129 -15.04 -4.32 -6.49
N PRO A 130 -15.79 -3.29 -6.93
CA PRO A 130 -15.75 -1.88 -6.51
C PRO A 130 -15.99 -1.68 -5.03
N TRP A 131 -15.36 -0.65 -4.45
CA TRP A 131 -15.42 -0.35 -3.03
C TRP A 131 -16.85 -0.26 -2.50
N GLN A 132 -17.09 -0.91 -1.34
CA GLN A 132 -18.31 -0.76 -0.57
C GLN A 132 -18.08 0.23 0.57
N ARG A 133 -19.08 1.07 0.86
CA ARG A 133 -18.92 2.17 1.82
C ARG A 133 -18.61 1.68 3.24
N ASP A 134 -19.23 0.61 3.70
CA ASP A 134 -19.03 0.03 5.02
C ASP A 134 -17.60 -0.54 5.21
N GLU A 135 -17.08 -1.26 4.21
CA GLU A 135 -15.70 -1.76 4.23
C GLU A 135 -14.69 -0.61 4.16
N LEU A 136 -14.96 0.42 3.35
CA LEU A 136 -14.12 1.61 3.28
C LEU A 136 -14.10 2.34 4.63
N ASP A 137 -15.25 2.52 5.27
CA ASP A 137 -15.34 3.17 6.58
C ASP A 137 -14.53 2.40 7.64
N ALA A 138 -14.58 1.07 7.66
CA ALA A 138 -13.76 0.24 8.55
C ALA A 138 -12.25 0.41 8.30
N CYS A 139 -11.83 0.52 7.04
CA CYS A 139 -10.42 0.80 6.70
C CYS A 139 -10.00 2.21 7.15
N LEU A 140 -10.85 3.21 6.94
CA LEU A 140 -10.59 4.59 7.37
C LEU A 140 -10.56 4.71 8.91
N ASP A 141 -11.43 3.98 9.63
CA ASP A 141 -11.38 3.89 11.10
C ASP A 141 -10.05 3.29 11.57
N THR A 142 -9.55 2.28 10.87
CA THR A 142 -8.22 1.70 11.13
C THR A 142 -7.10 2.72 10.94
N LEU A 143 -7.13 3.53 9.87
CA LEU A 143 -6.15 4.59 9.66
C LEU A 143 -6.19 5.66 10.76
N GLU A 144 -7.38 6.02 11.24
CA GLU A 144 -7.55 6.95 12.36
C GLU A 144 -6.98 6.40 13.67
N LEU A 145 -7.21 5.12 13.97
CA LEU A 145 -6.63 4.45 15.14
C LEU A 145 -5.10 4.38 15.05
N LEU A 146 -4.56 4.05 13.88
CA LEU A 146 -3.12 4.00 13.65
C LEU A 146 -2.49 5.40 13.79
N ALA A 147 -3.11 6.43 13.23
CA ALA A 147 -2.63 7.81 13.38
C ALA A 147 -2.57 8.23 14.86
N ASP A 148 -3.60 7.92 15.67
CA ASP A 148 -3.60 8.23 17.10
C ASP A 148 -2.51 7.47 17.86
N ALA A 149 -2.32 6.20 17.57
CA ALA A 149 -1.36 5.34 18.26
C ALA A 149 0.10 5.60 17.84
N LEU A 150 0.31 6.14 16.65
CA LEU A 150 1.64 6.31 16.03
C LEU A 150 2.01 7.79 15.81
N THR A 151 1.44 8.68 16.61
CA THR A 151 1.82 10.10 16.72
C THR A 151 2.28 10.40 18.16
N PRO A 152 3.57 10.60 18.43
CA PRO A 152 4.69 10.44 17.49
C PRO A 152 5.03 8.97 17.16
N PRO A 153 5.82 8.69 16.12
CA PRO A 153 6.31 7.34 15.83
C PRO A 153 7.13 6.75 16.97
N PRO A 154 7.21 5.41 17.09
CA PRO A 154 8.10 4.77 18.07
C PRO A 154 9.55 5.26 17.94
N ALA A 155 10.16 5.70 19.05
CA ALA A 155 11.51 6.28 19.05
C ALA A 155 12.61 5.34 18.50
N ALA A 156 12.36 4.02 18.51
CA ALA A 156 13.27 3.02 17.95
C ALA A 156 13.26 2.99 16.41
N MET A 157 12.27 3.59 15.77
CA MET A 157 12.19 3.68 14.31
C MET A 157 13.03 4.87 13.81
N GLN A 158 14.03 4.56 12.99
CA GLN A 158 14.70 5.57 12.16
C GLN A 158 13.97 5.60 10.82
N LEU A 159 13.29 6.69 10.53
CA LEU A 159 12.41 6.85 9.36
C LEU A 159 12.73 8.17 8.68
N ASP A 160 12.66 8.17 7.37
CA ASP A 160 12.70 9.38 6.58
C ASP A 160 11.37 10.13 6.72
N SER A 161 11.36 11.43 6.45
CA SER A 161 10.11 12.17 6.30
C SER A 161 9.46 11.85 4.95
N PHE A 162 8.16 12.08 4.84
CA PHE A 162 7.46 11.99 3.54
C PHE A 162 8.12 12.90 2.50
N ALA A 163 8.56 14.09 2.92
CA ALA A 163 9.22 15.02 2.03
C ALA A 163 10.58 14.50 1.52
N ASP A 164 11.34 13.79 2.36
CA ASP A 164 12.63 13.21 1.94
C ASP A 164 12.43 12.01 1.01
N ASP A 165 11.49 11.11 1.36
CA ASP A 165 11.21 9.88 0.58
C ASP A 165 10.66 10.20 -0.81
N PHE A 166 9.83 11.24 -0.93
CA PHE A 166 9.22 11.68 -2.18
C PHE A 166 9.93 12.87 -2.85
N ALA A 167 11.16 13.21 -2.43
CA ALA A 167 11.88 14.41 -2.89
C ALA A 167 12.03 14.51 -4.42
N GLU A 168 12.24 13.37 -5.09
CA GLU A 168 12.42 13.31 -6.55
C GLU A 168 11.08 13.25 -7.33
N THR A 169 9.96 12.94 -6.65
CA THR A 169 8.66 12.67 -7.29
C THR A 169 8.08 13.86 -8.07
N PRO A 170 8.25 15.14 -7.65
CA PRO A 170 7.82 16.27 -8.50
C PRO A 170 8.45 16.27 -9.89
N GLY A 171 9.65 15.72 -10.03
CA GLY A 171 10.36 15.55 -11.31
C GLY A 171 9.68 14.56 -12.27
N ASP A 172 8.75 13.73 -11.80
CA ASP A 172 7.98 12.83 -12.66
C ASP A 172 7.11 13.58 -13.68
N TRP A 173 6.74 14.81 -13.40
CA TRP A 173 6.06 15.69 -14.35
C TRP A 173 6.93 16.09 -15.54
N ASP A 174 8.27 16.03 -15.45
CA ASP A 174 9.17 16.22 -16.59
C ASP A 174 9.05 15.09 -17.60
N HIS A 175 8.80 13.86 -17.13
CA HIS A 175 8.47 12.74 -18.02
C HIS A 175 7.16 13.00 -18.76
N VAL A 176 6.09 13.40 -18.05
CA VAL A 176 4.79 13.71 -18.67
C VAL A 176 4.93 14.83 -19.68
N ARG A 177 5.65 15.90 -19.36
CA ARG A 177 5.96 17.03 -20.25
C ARG A 177 6.64 16.57 -21.55
N LYS A 178 7.50 15.53 -21.45
CA LYS A 178 8.22 14.99 -22.59
C LYS A 178 7.36 14.06 -23.46
N VAL A 179 6.52 13.21 -22.88
CA VAL A 179 5.77 12.17 -23.62
C VAL A 179 4.36 12.60 -23.99
N ALA A 180 3.78 13.55 -23.28
CA ALA A 180 2.44 14.07 -23.48
C ALA A 180 2.40 15.61 -23.24
N PRO A 181 3.08 16.42 -24.06
CA PRO A 181 3.20 17.87 -23.85
C PRO A 181 1.87 18.63 -23.86
N GLU A 182 0.82 18.06 -24.48
CA GLU A 182 -0.55 18.58 -24.45
C GLU A 182 -1.36 18.13 -23.22
N TRP A 183 -0.75 17.53 -22.21
CA TRP A 183 -1.50 17.15 -21.02
C TRP A 183 -2.20 18.37 -20.42
N PRO A 184 -3.50 18.30 -20.12
CA PRO A 184 -4.24 19.47 -19.68
C PRO A 184 -3.68 20.01 -18.36
N HIS A 185 -3.59 21.32 -18.23
CA HIS A 185 -3.10 22.02 -17.03
C HIS A 185 -1.70 21.55 -16.55
N LEU A 186 -0.84 21.10 -17.47
CA LEU A 186 0.46 20.49 -17.17
C LEU A 186 1.33 21.36 -16.25
N GLU A 187 1.46 22.66 -16.55
CA GLU A 187 2.30 23.56 -15.75
C GLU A 187 1.67 23.88 -14.39
N ASP A 188 0.35 24.01 -14.32
CA ASP A 188 -0.36 24.26 -13.07
C ASP A 188 -0.23 23.07 -12.12
N VAL A 189 -0.41 21.83 -12.61
CA VAL A 189 -0.32 20.63 -11.79
C VAL A 189 1.13 20.34 -11.35
N ALA A 190 2.11 20.57 -12.22
CA ALA A 190 3.53 20.43 -11.85
C ALA A 190 3.93 21.46 -10.77
N ALA A 191 3.43 22.69 -10.87
CA ALA A 191 3.62 23.71 -9.85
C ALA A 191 2.95 23.34 -8.51
N LEU A 192 1.76 22.73 -8.53
CA LEU A 192 1.13 22.19 -7.32
C LEU A 192 2.00 21.10 -6.71
N ALA A 193 2.40 20.09 -7.50
CA ALA A 193 3.21 18.98 -7.04
C ALA A 193 4.52 19.42 -6.38
N SER A 194 5.17 20.47 -6.88
CA SER A 194 6.43 21.00 -6.34
C SER A 194 6.33 21.55 -4.91
N ARG A 195 5.11 21.82 -4.41
CA ARG A 195 4.84 22.36 -3.08
C ARG A 195 4.56 21.27 -2.03
N PHE A 196 4.65 20.00 -2.39
CA PHE A 196 4.23 18.89 -1.52
C PHE A 196 4.93 18.90 -0.16
N ALA A 197 6.23 19.19 -0.11
CA ALA A 197 7.00 19.19 1.13
C ALA A 197 6.46 20.19 2.16
N ASP A 198 5.91 21.34 1.70
CA ASP A 198 5.34 22.38 2.58
C ASP A 198 4.10 21.89 3.34
N VAL A 199 3.34 20.95 2.75
CA VAL A 199 2.01 20.57 3.24
C VAL A 199 1.96 19.16 3.85
N THR A 200 2.97 18.31 3.58
CA THR A 200 3.02 16.93 4.06
C THR A 200 3.82 16.74 5.34
N THR A 201 4.40 17.83 5.89
CA THR A 201 5.12 17.80 7.16
C THR A 201 4.18 17.45 8.31
N GLY A 202 4.63 16.55 9.19
CA GLY A 202 3.89 16.10 10.35
C GLY A 202 4.77 15.22 11.24
N ASP A 203 4.18 14.68 12.29
CA ASP A 203 4.83 13.83 13.30
C ASP A 203 4.11 12.49 13.46
N THR A 204 3.36 12.07 12.47
CA THR A 204 2.64 10.78 12.43
C THR A 204 3.41 9.78 11.57
N LEU A 205 3.45 8.51 12.02
CA LEU A 205 3.87 7.42 11.15
C LEU A 205 2.76 7.17 10.13
N VAL A 206 3.04 7.41 8.85
CA VAL A 206 2.14 7.13 7.73
C VAL A 206 2.61 5.92 6.96
N HIS A 207 1.66 5.09 6.51
CA HIS A 207 1.94 3.82 5.83
C HIS A 207 2.41 4.00 4.39
N THR A 208 1.91 5.04 3.71
CA THR A 208 2.12 5.42 2.30
C THR A 208 1.59 4.47 1.23
N ASP A 209 1.20 3.25 1.59
CA ASP A 209 0.65 2.25 0.66
C ASP A 209 -0.69 1.67 1.17
N ALA A 210 -1.54 2.54 1.75
CA ALA A 210 -2.88 2.17 2.21
C ALA A 210 -3.81 1.94 1.01
N ARG A 211 -4.02 0.66 0.65
CA ARG A 211 -4.83 0.20 -0.50
C ARG A 211 -5.65 -1.03 -0.13
N ASP A 212 -6.66 -1.33 -0.95
CA ASP A 212 -7.53 -2.49 -0.76
C ASP A 212 -6.77 -3.82 -0.55
N ASP A 213 -5.71 -4.07 -1.30
CA ASP A 213 -4.93 -5.31 -1.19
C ASP A 213 -4.01 -5.38 0.04
N ASN A 214 -3.87 -4.28 0.78
CA ASN A 214 -3.13 -4.19 2.04
C ASN A 214 -4.04 -4.18 3.28
N PHE A 215 -5.36 -4.32 3.12
CA PHE A 215 -6.28 -4.50 4.24
C PHE A 215 -6.86 -5.91 4.29
N LEU A 216 -7.14 -6.39 5.50
CA LEU A 216 -7.85 -7.65 5.77
C LEU A 216 -9.09 -7.36 6.60
N MET A 217 -10.26 -7.73 6.08
CA MET A 217 -11.55 -7.53 6.75
C MET A 217 -11.80 -8.66 7.74
N GLN A 218 -11.98 -8.34 9.01
CA GLN A 218 -12.29 -9.33 10.04
C GLN A 218 -13.80 -9.64 10.10
N ALA A 219 -14.16 -10.80 10.64
CA ALA A 219 -15.56 -11.22 10.77
C ALA A 219 -16.42 -10.28 11.63
N ASP A 220 -15.80 -9.50 12.52
CA ASP A 220 -16.48 -8.49 13.34
C ASP A 220 -16.61 -7.11 12.66
N GLY A 221 -16.23 -7.01 11.38
CA GLY A 221 -16.31 -5.80 10.58
C GLY A 221 -15.12 -4.85 10.73
N ARG A 222 -14.12 -5.15 11.56
CA ARG A 222 -12.88 -4.34 11.65
C ARG A 222 -11.94 -4.68 10.50
N ALA A 223 -11.05 -3.73 10.18
CA ALA A 223 -9.99 -3.94 9.20
C ALA A 223 -8.61 -3.95 9.90
N LEU A 224 -7.68 -4.74 9.37
CA LEU A 224 -6.26 -4.72 9.75
C LEU A 224 -5.42 -4.27 8.57
N LEU A 225 -4.45 -3.38 8.80
CA LEU A 225 -3.53 -2.89 7.77
C LEU A 225 -2.23 -3.71 7.75
N CYS A 226 -1.88 -4.27 6.59
CA CYS A 226 -0.74 -5.15 6.35
C CYS A 226 0.37 -4.44 5.57
N ASP A 227 1.52 -5.11 5.41
CA ASP A 227 2.60 -4.77 4.48
C ASP A 227 3.35 -3.47 4.82
N TRP A 228 3.92 -3.41 6.02
CA TRP A 228 4.62 -2.25 6.60
C TRP A 228 6.04 -2.04 6.06
N ASN A 229 6.19 -2.07 4.73
CA ASN A 229 7.52 -1.95 4.09
C ASN A 229 8.01 -0.50 4.00
N TRP A 230 7.11 0.45 3.76
CA TRP A 230 7.45 1.81 3.33
C TRP A 230 6.89 2.93 4.23
N PRO A 231 6.72 2.74 5.56
CA PRO A 231 6.23 3.81 6.40
C PRO A 231 7.27 4.92 6.54
N VAL A 232 6.79 6.15 6.56
CA VAL A 232 7.58 7.38 6.74
C VAL A 232 6.93 8.27 7.81
N VAL A 233 7.57 9.38 8.15
CA VAL A 233 6.99 10.39 9.05
C VAL A 233 6.34 11.49 8.22
N GLY A 234 5.06 11.78 8.45
CA GLY A 234 4.34 12.80 7.69
C GLY A 234 3.08 13.31 8.38
N ALA A 235 2.28 14.06 7.67
CA ALA A 235 1.00 14.56 8.14
C ALA A 235 -0.04 13.42 8.23
N ALA A 236 -0.78 13.36 9.32
CA ALA A 236 -1.70 12.26 9.66
C ALA A 236 -2.80 12.00 8.60
N TRP A 237 -3.12 12.98 7.77
CA TRP A 237 -4.17 12.90 6.75
C TRP A 237 -3.73 12.22 5.45
N ILE A 238 -2.42 12.00 5.24
CA ILE A 238 -1.86 11.50 3.97
C ILE A 238 -2.46 10.14 3.59
N ASP A 239 -2.40 9.15 4.50
CA ASP A 239 -2.90 7.80 4.21
C ASP A 239 -4.39 7.78 3.89
N THR A 240 -5.20 8.65 4.54
CA THR A 240 -6.62 8.79 4.23
C THR A 240 -6.83 9.24 2.79
N VAL A 241 -6.08 10.24 2.32
CA VAL A 241 -6.20 10.72 0.93
C VAL A 241 -5.70 9.68 -0.07
N LEU A 242 -4.57 9.01 0.19
CA LEU A 242 -4.06 7.94 -0.66
C LEU A 242 -5.05 6.79 -0.77
N MET A 243 -5.67 6.39 0.34
CA MET A 243 -6.70 5.36 0.38
C MET A 243 -7.92 5.71 -0.46
N LEU A 244 -8.33 6.99 -0.49
CA LEU A 244 -9.52 7.45 -1.20
C LEU A 244 -9.36 7.53 -2.73
N ILE A 245 -8.15 7.39 -3.26
CA ILE A 245 -7.92 7.38 -4.72
C ILE A 245 -8.71 6.27 -5.40
N ALA A 246 -8.63 5.03 -4.88
CA ALA A 246 -9.31 3.90 -5.49
C ALA A 246 -10.85 3.99 -5.34
N PRO A 247 -11.42 4.34 -4.19
CA PRO A 247 -12.85 4.65 -4.07
C PRO A 247 -13.35 5.73 -5.02
N SER A 248 -12.56 6.78 -5.25
CA SER A 248 -12.86 7.81 -6.26
C SER A 248 -12.95 7.21 -7.67
N GLY A 249 -11.97 6.38 -8.06
CA GLY A 249 -11.96 5.68 -9.35
C GLY A 249 -13.14 4.70 -9.52
N ASP A 250 -13.65 4.15 -8.43
CA ASP A 250 -14.86 3.30 -8.40
C ASP A 250 -16.17 4.10 -8.37
N GLY A 251 -16.09 5.44 -8.28
CA GLY A 251 -17.25 6.33 -8.39
C GLY A 251 -17.90 6.73 -7.06
N LEU A 252 -17.25 6.52 -5.92
CA LEU A 252 -17.73 7.03 -4.64
C LEU A 252 -17.52 8.55 -4.54
N ASP A 253 -18.41 9.23 -3.80
CA ASP A 253 -18.24 10.66 -3.45
C ASP A 253 -17.19 10.80 -2.32
N VAL A 254 -15.92 10.81 -2.72
CA VAL A 254 -14.81 10.87 -1.77
C VAL A 254 -14.61 12.27 -1.18
N ASP A 255 -15.08 13.33 -1.83
CA ASP A 255 -15.01 14.68 -1.25
C ASP A 255 -15.98 14.82 -0.06
N ALA A 256 -17.13 14.16 -0.11
CA ALA A 256 -18.00 14.07 1.07
C ALA A 256 -17.30 13.30 2.21
N ILE A 257 -16.58 12.23 1.90
CA ILE A 257 -15.82 11.47 2.90
C ILE A 257 -14.69 12.32 3.49
N VAL A 258 -13.92 13.03 2.68
CA VAL A 258 -12.88 13.98 3.12
C VAL A 258 -13.44 15.01 4.10
N ALA A 259 -14.62 15.53 3.82
CA ALA A 259 -15.29 16.53 4.67
C ALA A 259 -15.83 15.97 6.00
N GLU A 260 -16.08 14.67 6.08
CA GLU A 260 -16.62 13.98 7.26
C GLU A 260 -15.52 13.39 8.16
N ARG A 261 -14.44 12.87 7.59
CA ARG A 261 -13.42 12.10 8.33
C ARG A 261 -12.52 13.00 9.18
N ARG A 262 -12.26 12.55 10.39
CA ARG A 262 -11.54 13.31 11.43
C ARG A 262 -10.16 13.78 10.99
N LEU A 263 -9.41 12.97 10.26
CA LEU A 263 -8.05 13.31 9.83
C LEU A 263 -8.01 14.32 8.68
N THR A 264 -9.10 14.48 7.92
CA THR A 264 -9.11 15.29 6.69
C THR A 264 -10.03 16.49 6.71
N LYS A 265 -11.08 16.50 7.55
CA LYS A 265 -12.14 17.54 7.53
C LYS A 265 -11.65 18.98 7.75
N ASP A 266 -10.55 19.13 8.50
CA ASP A 266 -9.97 20.44 8.83
C ASP A 266 -8.69 20.72 8.02
N VAL A 267 -8.34 19.87 7.04
CA VAL A 267 -7.20 20.05 6.14
C VAL A 267 -7.58 21.07 5.06
N ASP A 268 -6.67 22.02 4.78
CA ASP A 268 -6.87 22.94 3.67
C ASP A 268 -7.09 22.14 2.36
N PRO A 269 -8.19 22.39 1.63
CA PRO A 269 -8.46 21.69 0.38
C PRO A 269 -7.30 21.73 -0.63
N GLU A 270 -6.50 22.81 -0.64
CA GLU A 270 -5.34 22.92 -1.52
C GLU A 270 -4.23 21.94 -1.14
N HIS A 271 -4.05 21.59 0.14
CA HIS A 271 -3.08 20.58 0.57
C HIS A 271 -3.39 19.19 -0.02
N ILE A 272 -4.67 18.84 -0.07
CA ILE A 272 -5.13 17.61 -0.72
C ILE A 272 -4.85 17.64 -2.22
N ASP A 273 -5.15 18.78 -2.88
CA ASP A 273 -4.88 18.96 -4.31
C ASP A 273 -3.38 18.85 -4.62
N ILE A 274 -2.52 19.38 -3.76
CA ILE A 274 -1.06 19.27 -3.88
C ILE A 274 -0.61 17.80 -3.79
N LEU A 275 -1.11 17.04 -2.81
CA LEU A 275 -0.80 15.61 -2.71
C LEU A 275 -1.29 14.83 -3.93
N LEU A 276 -2.52 15.07 -4.37
CA LEU A 276 -3.07 14.43 -5.57
C LEU A 276 -2.25 14.79 -6.83
N ALA A 277 -1.76 16.02 -6.95
CA ALA A 277 -0.88 16.43 -8.04
C ALA A 277 0.45 15.69 -8.03
N LEU A 278 1.07 15.52 -6.85
CA LEU A 278 2.29 14.71 -6.68
C LEU A 278 2.08 13.27 -7.14
N ILE A 279 1.04 12.63 -6.60
CA ILE A 279 0.73 11.21 -6.86
C ILE A 279 0.27 10.97 -8.29
N SER A 280 -0.40 11.94 -8.93
CA SER A 280 -0.72 11.88 -10.37
C SER A 280 0.53 11.79 -11.22
N GLY A 281 1.54 12.64 -10.97
CA GLY A 281 2.84 12.60 -11.66
C GLY A 281 3.53 11.26 -11.50
N TYR A 282 3.59 10.76 -10.27
CA TYR A 282 4.14 9.45 -9.94
C TYR A 282 3.50 8.32 -10.78
N PHE A 283 2.18 8.19 -10.75
CA PHE A 283 1.51 7.12 -11.48
C PHE A 283 1.59 7.29 -13.01
N LEU A 284 1.51 8.52 -13.52
CA LEU A 284 1.64 8.82 -14.95
C LEU A 284 3.03 8.43 -15.48
N LYS A 285 4.08 8.70 -14.73
CA LYS A 285 5.44 8.32 -15.11
C LYS A 285 5.64 6.81 -15.00
N HIS A 286 5.24 6.20 -13.89
CA HIS A 286 5.53 4.79 -13.63
C HIS A 286 4.69 3.80 -14.47
N ARG A 287 3.52 4.18 -14.97
CA ARG A 287 2.76 3.35 -15.91
C ARG A 287 3.50 3.10 -17.23
N ASP A 288 4.42 4.01 -17.60
CA ASP A 288 5.20 3.95 -18.85
C ASP A 288 6.51 3.15 -18.67
N ASP A 289 6.87 2.76 -17.44
CA ASP A 289 8.07 1.97 -17.19
C ASP A 289 7.93 0.53 -17.78
N PRO A 290 9.04 -0.17 -18.05
CA PRO A 290 9.01 -1.56 -18.49
C PRO A 290 8.26 -2.46 -17.49
N VAL A 291 7.48 -3.41 -18.03
CA VAL A 291 6.75 -4.38 -17.20
C VAL A 291 7.74 -5.40 -16.62
N PRO A 292 7.88 -5.52 -15.29
CA PRO A 292 8.73 -6.54 -14.70
C PRO A 292 8.06 -7.92 -14.83
N ASN A 293 8.86 -8.94 -15.13
CA ASN A 293 8.36 -10.32 -15.30
C ASN A 293 7.59 -10.85 -14.07
N SER A 294 8.00 -10.41 -12.88
CA SER A 294 7.43 -10.85 -11.61
C SER A 294 6.11 -10.17 -11.23
N SER A 295 5.77 -9.04 -11.87
CA SER A 295 4.57 -8.25 -11.58
C SER A 295 3.90 -7.81 -12.89
N PRO A 296 3.27 -8.73 -13.62
CA PRO A 296 2.79 -8.47 -14.98
C PRO A 296 1.68 -7.43 -15.06
N TYR A 297 1.02 -7.11 -13.95
CA TYR A 297 -0.08 -6.17 -13.88
C TYR A 297 0.27 -4.81 -13.28
N ILE A 298 1.51 -4.60 -12.79
CA ILE A 298 1.87 -3.36 -12.08
C ILE A 298 1.67 -2.09 -12.93
N ARG A 299 2.02 -2.13 -14.23
CA ARG A 299 1.84 -0.96 -15.11
C ARG A 299 0.37 -0.67 -15.39
N ARG A 300 -0.45 -1.70 -15.45
CA ARG A 300 -1.89 -1.60 -15.58
C ARG A 300 -2.53 -1.02 -14.31
N HIS A 301 -2.07 -1.45 -13.13
CA HIS A 301 -2.42 -0.87 -11.85
C HIS A 301 -2.07 0.62 -11.82
N GLN A 302 -0.85 0.98 -12.16
CA GLN A 302 -0.40 2.38 -12.18
C GLN A 302 -1.16 3.23 -13.19
N ALA A 303 -1.50 2.70 -14.37
CA ALA A 303 -2.34 3.40 -15.34
C ALA A 303 -3.75 3.67 -14.80
N TRP A 304 -4.35 2.68 -14.13
CA TRP A 304 -5.67 2.85 -13.51
C TRP A 304 -5.63 3.90 -12.41
N TYR A 305 -4.63 3.85 -11.52
CA TYR A 305 -4.46 4.83 -10.45
C TYR A 305 -4.14 6.23 -11.00
N ALA A 306 -3.37 6.34 -12.09
CA ALA A 306 -3.12 7.61 -12.77
C ALA A 306 -4.41 8.29 -13.22
N GLU A 307 -5.32 7.52 -13.86
CA GLU A 307 -6.62 8.05 -14.28
C GLU A 307 -7.51 8.42 -13.09
N ALA A 308 -7.58 7.56 -12.08
CA ALA A 308 -8.39 7.82 -10.89
C ALA A 308 -7.93 9.08 -10.13
N THR A 309 -6.61 9.20 -9.89
CA THR A 309 -6.03 10.35 -9.18
C THR A 309 -6.22 11.63 -9.97
N TRP A 310 -5.94 11.59 -11.31
CA TRP A 310 -6.14 12.75 -12.17
C TRP A 310 -7.60 13.19 -12.22
N ALA A 311 -8.55 12.26 -12.41
CA ALA A 311 -9.96 12.56 -12.50
C ALA A 311 -10.49 13.22 -11.19
N TRP A 312 -10.04 12.72 -10.04
CA TRP A 312 -10.38 13.30 -8.75
C TRP A 312 -9.82 14.73 -8.62
N LEU A 313 -8.51 14.93 -8.88
CA LEU A 313 -7.89 16.26 -8.85
C LEU A 313 -8.57 17.23 -9.82
N ALA A 314 -8.80 16.83 -11.08
CA ALA A 314 -9.44 17.66 -12.09
C ALA A 314 -10.85 18.10 -11.66
N THR A 315 -11.62 17.20 -11.06
CA THR A 315 -12.95 17.50 -10.50
C THR A 315 -12.86 18.54 -9.40
N ARG A 316 -11.95 18.38 -8.43
CA ARG A 316 -11.73 19.32 -7.32
C ARG A 316 -11.30 20.70 -7.81
N ARG A 317 -10.41 20.75 -8.80
CA ARG A 317 -9.90 22.00 -9.41
C ARG A 317 -10.85 22.61 -10.46
N ARG A 318 -11.94 21.90 -10.80
CA ARG A 318 -12.86 22.28 -11.88
C ARG A 318 -12.14 22.46 -13.22
N TRP A 319 -11.15 21.64 -13.47
CA TRP A 319 -10.46 21.58 -14.75
C TRP A 319 -11.34 20.84 -15.76
N SER A 320 -11.60 21.48 -16.90
CA SER A 320 -12.43 20.94 -17.99
C SER A 320 -11.55 20.29 -19.07
#